data_647dbebf1d024252c961fec6428eb92e
#
_entry.id   647dbebf1d024252c961fec6428eb92e
#
_cell.length_a   1.000
_cell.length_b   1.000
_cell.length_c   1.000
_cell.angle_alpha   90.00
_cell.angle_beta   90.00
_cell.angle_gamma   90.00
#
_symmetry.space_group_name_H-M   'P 1'
#
loop_
_entity.id
_entity.type
_entity.pdbx_description
1 polymer ?
#
loop_
_entity_poly.entity_id
_entity_poly.type
_entity_poly.pdbx_seq_one_letter_code
_entity_poly.pdbx_strand_id
1 'polypeptide(L)'
;MGVRSFRFPDVVLVTGAAGALGSALCDALVAHDVEVIGTDIVQSYVPHPPERKGIFWITADLEQLENRVRLVEEVRSRATGSLGIVHNASFVGSSELEGWSGPIMSQSSETWNRALEVSLTAAFSITRDLTDLLSKRPGSAIVHVSSIYSSLAPDWSLYEGTDLWNPAAYGVAKAGVEQLTRWLATSLAPNVRVNAVAPGGLKRGQPQSFVERYEAKVPLGRMGTETDVVDSILFLLSTQSAYVTGQVLVVDGGYGLA
;
A
#
# COMPACT_ATOMS: atom_id res chain seq x y z
N MET A 1 -17.67 -30.15 -5.71
CA MET A 1 -16.75 -29.03 -5.98
C MET A 1 -15.91 -28.81 -4.73
N GLY A 2 -14.60 -29.10 -4.79
CA GLY A 2 -13.71 -28.88 -3.64
C GLY A 2 -13.55 -27.39 -3.37
N VAL A 3 -13.54 -27.00 -2.11
CA VAL A 3 -13.17 -25.65 -1.67
C VAL A 3 -11.76 -25.39 -2.19
N ARG A 4 -11.57 -24.36 -3.02
CA ARG A 4 -10.22 -23.96 -3.45
C ARG A 4 -9.47 -23.48 -2.21
N SER A 5 -8.38 -24.13 -1.87
CA SER A 5 -7.48 -23.64 -0.82
C SER A 5 -6.90 -22.29 -1.24
N PHE A 6 -6.73 -21.36 -0.29
CA PHE A 6 -5.95 -20.15 -0.51
C PHE A 6 -4.54 -20.56 -0.90
N ARG A 7 -4.09 -20.07 -2.05
CA ARG A 7 -2.68 -20.17 -2.44
C ARG A 7 -2.19 -18.76 -2.73
N PHE A 8 -1.08 -18.43 -2.14
CA PHE A 8 -0.40 -17.16 -2.32
C PHE A 8 0.79 -17.32 -3.26
N PRO A 9 1.36 -16.23 -3.79
CA PRO A 9 2.70 -16.27 -4.35
C PRO A 9 3.70 -16.83 -3.34
N ASP A 10 4.74 -17.53 -3.84
CA ASP A 10 5.74 -18.18 -2.97
C ASP A 10 6.56 -17.16 -2.18
N VAL A 11 6.83 -16.00 -2.80
CA VAL A 11 7.53 -14.87 -2.19
C VAL A 11 6.71 -13.60 -2.39
N VAL A 12 6.59 -12.74 -1.38
CA VAL A 12 5.91 -11.45 -1.48
C VAL A 12 6.83 -10.31 -1.05
N LEU A 13 7.09 -9.38 -1.97
CA LEU A 13 7.70 -8.09 -1.64
C LEU A 13 6.64 -7.15 -1.04
N VAL A 14 6.89 -6.62 0.15
CA VAL A 14 6.06 -5.60 0.79
C VAL A 14 6.88 -4.32 0.97
N THR A 15 6.48 -3.23 0.33
CA THR A 15 7.09 -1.91 0.55
C THR A 15 6.39 -1.16 1.67
N GLY A 16 7.10 -0.33 2.43
CA GLY A 16 6.53 0.29 3.64
C GLY A 16 6.21 -0.74 4.73
N ALA A 17 7.03 -1.78 4.82
CA ALA A 17 6.80 -2.97 5.64
C ALA A 17 6.95 -2.70 7.15
N ALA A 18 7.63 -1.62 7.56
CA ALA A 18 7.76 -1.22 8.96
C ALA A 18 6.58 -0.36 9.45
N GLY A 19 5.74 0.17 8.55
CA GLY A 19 4.52 0.90 8.90
C GLY A 19 3.45 -0.02 9.50
N ALA A 20 2.42 0.56 10.13
CA ALA A 20 1.37 -0.21 10.83
C ALA A 20 0.69 -1.24 9.90
N LEU A 21 0.23 -0.81 8.71
CA LEU A 21 -0.41 -1.71 7.75
C LEU A 21 0.59 -2.72 7.16
N GLY A 22 1.80 -2.26 6.80
CA GLY A 22 2.84 -3.13 6.24
C GLY A 22 3.27 -4.22 7.21
N SER A 23 3.47 -3.88 8.49
CA SER A 23 3.83 -4.83 9.54
C SER A 23 2.73 -5.88 9.77
N ALA A 24 1.46 -5.45 9.87
CA ALA A 24 0.33 -6.36 10.02
C ALA A 24 0.19 -7.31 8.81
N LEU A 25 0.44 -6.79 7.59
CA LEU A 25 0.43 -7.59 6.38
C LEU A 25 1.57 -8.62 6.36
N CYS A 26 2.78 -8.22 6.74
CA CYS A 26 3.92 -9.13 6.81
C CYS A 26 3.64 -10.30 7.79
N ASP A 27 3.08 -9.99 8.97
CA ASP A 27 2.70 -11.01 9.95
C ASP A 27 1.64 -11.97 9.40
N ALA A 28 0.64 -11.45 8.72
CA ALA A 28 -0.41 -12.26 8.12
C ALA A 28 0.13 -13.17 7.00
N LEU A 29 1.03 -12.67 6.14
CA LEU A 29 1.66 -13.47 5.09
C LEU A 29 2.51 -14.60 5.68
N VAL A 30 3.32 -14.32 6.69
CA VAL A 30 4.13 -15.34 7.39
C VAL A 30 3.24 -16.40 8.06
N ALA A 31 2.10 -16.01 8.63
CA ALA A 31 1.13 -16.95 9.20
C ALA A 31 0.50 -17.90 8.15
N HIS A 32 0.60 -17.55 6.88
CA HIS A 32 0.22 -18.39 5.73
C HIS A 32 1.40 -19.09 5.05
N ASP A 33 2.55 -19.19 5.74
CA ASP A 33 3.78 -19.82 5.24
C ASP A 33 4.34 -19.16 3.95
N VAL A 34 4.07 -17.87 3.74
CA VAL A 34 4.61 -17.08 2.61
C VAL A 34 5.95 -16.48 3.02
N GLU A 35 6.97 -16.61 2.16
CA GLU A 35 8.23 -15.90 2.34
C GLU A 35 8.05 -14.41 2.04
N VAL A 36 8.46 -13.53 2.96
CA VAL A 36 8.28 -12.08 2.83
C VAL A 36 9.62 -11.38 2.65
N ILE A 37 9.70 -10.53 1.65
CA ILE A 37 10.75 -9.51 1.52
C ILE A 37 10.14 -8.18 1.95
N GLY A 38 10.50 -7.71 3.16
CA GLY A 38 10.05 -6.43 3.69
C GLY A 38 11.05 -5.32 3.39
N THR A 39 10.59 -4.17 2.90
CA THR A 39 11.45 -2.98 2.72
C THR A 39 10.83 -1.73 3.29
N ASP A 40 11.67 -0.91 3.93
CA ASP A 40 11.33 0.41 4.46
C ASP A 40 12.58 1.29 4.55
N ILE A 41 12.41 2.58 4.78
CA ILE A 41 13.52 3.54 5.01
C ILE A 41 14.23 3.30 6.35
N VAL A 42 13.52 2.74 7.32
CA VAL A 42 14.05 2.39 8.64
C VAL A 42 13.69 0.96 8.98
N GLN A 43 14.56 0.31 9.76
CA GLN A 43 14.30 -1.06 10.24
C GLN A 43 13.19 -1.12 11.31
N SER A 44 12.72 -0.01 11.85
CA SER A 44 11.70 -0.03 12.89
C SER A 44 10.97 1.29 13.11
N TYR A 45 9.68 1.30 12.92
CA TYR A 45 8.72 2.03 13.77
C TYR A 45 8.26 1.14 14.95
N VAL A 46 8.58 -0.13 14.89
CA VAL A 46 8.41 -1.08 16.01
C VAL A 46 9.79 -1.31 16.59
N PRO A 47 9.98 -1.19 17.92
CA PRO A 47 11.27 -1.45 18.54
C PRO A 47 11.72 -2.86 18.15
N HIS A 48 12.78 -2.92 17.36
CA HIS A 48 13.37 -4.10 16.73
C HIS A 48 12.31 -5.18 16.38
N PRO A 49 11.98 -5.39 15.12
CA PRO A 49 11.38 -6.67 14.80
C PRO A 49 12.40 -7.70 15.33
N PRO A 50 12.05 -8.56 16.28
CA PRO A 50 12.87 -9.73 16.52
C PRO A 50 13.08 -10.34 15.14
N GLU A 51 14.20 -11.02 14.91
CA GLU A 51 14.40 -11.83 13.71
C GLU A 51 13.11 -12.62 13.46
N ARG A 52 12.19 -12.02 12.69
CA ARG A 52 10.88 -12.64 12.41
C ARG A 52 11.18 -13.72 11.39
N LYS A 53 11.11 -14.95 11.85
CA LYS A 53 11.27 -16.12 11.00
C LYS A 53 10.32 -15.97 9.80
N GLY A 54 10.85 -16.01 8.58
CA GLY A 54 10.05 -15.86 7.36
C GLY A 54 10.03 -14.45 6.74
N ILE A 55 10.67 -13.44 7.35
CA ILE A 55 10.81 -12.10 6.75
C ILE A 55 12.29 -11.77 6.51
N PHE A 56 12.62 -11.44 5.27
CA PHE A 56 13.90 -10.88 4.90
C PHE A 56 13.79 -9.35 4.76
N TRP A 57 14.57 -8.60 5.52
CA TRP A 57 14.51 -7.15 5.57
C TRP A 57 15.56 -6.48 4.70
N ILE A 58 15.12 -5.49 3.92
CA ILE A 58 15.99 -4.63 3.11
C ILE A 58 15.69 -3.17 3.48
N THR A 59 16.68 -2.47 4.03
CA THR A 59 16.53 -1.02 4.22
C THR A 59 16.74 -0.31 2.89
N ALA A 60 15.72 0.40 2.41
CA ALA A 60 15.78 1.17 1.18
C ALA A 60 14.88 2.40 1.25
N ASP A 61 15.47 3.56 0.99
CA ASP A 61 14.73 4.79 0.73
C ASP A 61 14.26 4.76 -0.73
N LEU A 62 12.95 4.60 -0.91
CA LEU A 62 12.34 4.49 -2.24
C LEU A 62 12.33 5.84 -3.00
N GLU A 63 12.65 6.95 -2.35
CA GLU A 63 12.88 8.23 -3.01
C GLU A 63 14.16 8.18 -3.85
N GLN A 64 15.14 7.36 -3.45
CA GLN A 64 16.44 7.26 -4.10
C GLN A 64 16.49 6.15 -5.15
N LEU A 65 16.88 6.50 -6.38
CA LEU A 65 16.95 5.55 -7.51
C LEU A 65 17.88 4.36 -7.20
N GLU A 66 19.06 4.63 -6.63
CA GLU A 66 20.07 3.63 -6.33
C GLU A 66 19.55 2.58 -5.33
N ASN A 67 18.73 3.01 -4.37
CA ASN A 67 18.12 2.11 -3.41
C ASN A 67 17.04 1.23 -4.07
N ARG A 68 16.28 1.77 -5.02
CA ARG A 68 15.31 0.96 -5.80
C ARG A 68 16.01 -0.08 -6.67
N VAL A 69 17.13 0.29 -7.33
CA VAL A 69 17.94 -0.65 -8.13
C VAL A 69 18.46 -1.79 -7.25
N ARG A 70 19.07 -1.47 -6.12
CA ARG A 70 19.55 -2.48 -5.16
C ARG A 70 18.43 -3.37 -4.64
N LEU A 71 17.27 -2.80 -4.30
CA LEU A 71 16.10 -3.56 -3.87
C LEU A 71 15.66 -4.58 -4.93
N VAL A 72 15.60 -4.16 -6.19
CA VAL A 72 15.24 -5.04 -7.33
C VAL A 72 16.25 -6.18 -7.48
N GLU A 73 17.54 -5.91 -7.37
CA GLU A 73 18.61 -6.94 -7.43
C GLU A 73 18.46 -7.97 -6.29
N GLU A 74 18.19 -7.52 -5.08
CA GLU A 74 17.97 -8.40 -3.93
C GLU A 74 16.70 -9.26 -4.10
N VAL A 75 15.60 -8.67 -4.58
CA VAL A 75 14.38 -9.43 -4.89
C VAL A 75 14.66 -10.48 -5.97
N ARG A 76 15.38 -10.13 -7.04
CA ARG A 76 15.75 -11.07 -8.12
C ARG A 76 16.57 -12.25 -7.62
N SER A 77 17.48 -12.00 -6.68
CA SER A 77 18.37 -13.05 -6.14
C SER A 77 17.61 -14.05 -5.25
N ARG A 78 16.51 -13.62 -4.61
CA ARG A 78 15.79 -14.40 -3.59
C ARG A 78 14.51 -15.03 -4.08
N ALA A 79 13.77 -14.36 -4.95
CA ALA A 79 12.52 -14.88 -5.44
C ALA A 79 12.73 -16.14 -6.29
N THR A 80 12.46 -17.31 -5.75
CA THR A 80 12.67 -18.61 -6.41
C THR A 80 11.42 -19.17 -7.09
N GLY A 81 10.22 -18.74 -6.65
CA GLY A 81 8.91 -19.16 -7.17
C GLY A 81 8.10 -18.01 -7.75
N SER A 82 6.78 -18.08 -7.68
CA SER A 82 5.88 -17.00 -8.03
C SER A 82 6.10 -15.78 -7.11
N LEU A 83 6.01 -14.57 -7.68
CA LEU A 83 6.28 -13.33 -6.97
C LEU A 83 4.99 -12.52 -6.78
N GLY A 84 4.70 -12.17 -5.54
CA GLY A 84 3.74 -11.13 -5.18
C GLY A 84 4.45 -9.81 -4.91
N ILE A 85 3.81 -8.69 -5.24
CA ILE A 85 4.28 -7.36 -4.82
C ILE A 85 3.12 -6.61 -4.18
N VAL A 86 3.34 -6.08 -2.98
CA VAL A 86 2.43 -5.13 -2.35
C VAL A 86 3.11 -3.78 -2.25
N HIS A 87 2.70 -2.85 -3.10
CA HIS A 87 3.12 -1.46 -3.05
C HIS A 87 2.33 -0.73 -1.97
N ASN A 88 2.82 -0.79 -0.74
CA ASN A 88 2.20 -0.15 0.42
C ASN A 88 2.95 1.11 0.87
N ALA A 89 4.22 1.28 0.52
CA ALA A 89 4.98 2.48 0.85
C ALA A 89 4.26 3.74 0.33
N SER A 90 4.22 4.74 1.17
CA SER A 90 3.65 6.04 0.84
C SER A 90 4.44 7.12 1.57
N PHE A 91 4.67 8.24 0.91
CA PHE A 91 5.21 9.39 1.59
C PHE A 91 4.16 9.91 2.58
N VAL A 92 4.51 9.86 3.85
CA VAL A 92 3.71 10.40 4.95
C VAL A 92 4.64 11.34 5.70
N GLY A 93 4.74 12.57 5.25
CA GLY A 93 5.45 13.61 5.98
C GLY A 93 4.79 13.81 7.35
N SER A 94 5.58 14.12 8.38
CA SER A 94 5.02 14.60 9.64
C SER A 94 4.29 15.92 9.41
N SER A 95 3.34 16.26 10.28
CA SER A 95 2.66 17.58 10.25
C SER A 95 3.65 18.74 10.40
N GLU A 96 4.85 18.47 10.92
CA GLU A 96 5.95 19.43 11.10
C GLU A 96 6.82 19.61 9.84
N LEU A 97 6.65 18.76 8.82
CA LEU A 97 7.41 18.90 7.58
C LEU A 97 6.92 20.12 6.82
N GLU A 98 7.78 21.13 6.71
CA GLU A 98 7.48 22.37 5.98
C GLU A 98 7.09 22.04 4.54
N GLY A 99 6.02 22.67 4.06
CA GLY A 99 5.52 22.49 2.71
C GLY A 99 4.75 21.19 2.45
N TRP A 100 4.58 20.31 3.45
CA TRP A 100 3.85 19.05 3.27
C TRP A 100 2.34 19.22 3.36
N SER A 101 1.86 19.89 4.41
CA SER A 101 0.42 19.99 4.72
C SER A 101 0.01 21.43 5.02
N GLY A 102 -1.29 21.67 5.20
CA GLY A 102 -1.85 23.00 5.43
C GLY A 102 -2.58 23.56 4.20
N PRO A 103 -2.94 24.86 4.22
CA PRO A 103 -3.56 25.54 3.09
C PRO A 103 -2.73 25.39 1.81
N ILE A 104 -3.37 25.42 0.65
CA ILE A 104 -2.69 25.20 -0.64
C ILE A 104 -1.44 26.09 -0.84
N MET A 105 -1.47 27.33 -0.34
CA MET A 105 -0.36 28.27 -0.46
C MET A 105 0.86 27.90 0.40
N SER A 106 0.71 27.03 1.39
CA SER A 106 1.80 26.54 2.22
C SER A 106 2.41 25.23 1.73
N GLN A 107 1.76 24.54 0.78
CA GLN A 107 2.28 23.29 0.22
C GLN A 107 3.34 23.57 -0.84
N SER A 108 4.46 22.84 -0.79
CA SER A 108 5.60 23.07 -1.68
C SER A 108 5.67 22.06 -2.84
N SER A 109 6.25 22.50 -3.98
CA SER A 109 6.55 21.59 -5.08
C SER A 109 7.59 20.53 -4.71
N GLU A 110 8.44 20.79 -3.73
CA GLU A 110 9.43 19.84 -3.26
C GLU A 110 8.74 18.63 -2.60
N THR A 111 7.91 18.86 -1.58
CA THR A 111 7.18 17.80 -0.90
C THR A 111 6.17 17.10 -1.80
N TRP A 112 5.58 17.85 -2.75
CA TRP A 112 4.76 17.28 -3.82
C TRP A 112 5.54 16.25 -4.64
N ASN A 113 6.73 16.58 -5.13
CA ASN A 113 7.56 15.69 -5.94
C ASN A 113 8.01 14.46 -5.14
N ARG A 114 8.40 14.65 -3.88
CA ARG A 114 8.76 13.55 -2.96
C ARG A 114 7.60 12.57 -2.77
N ALA A 115 6.39 13.08 -2.58
CA ALA A 115 5.19 12.25 -2.42
C ALA A 115 4.90 11.41 -3.66
N LEU A 116 5.02 12.00 -4.86
CA LEU A 116 4.88 11.27 -6.12
C LEU A 116 6.00 10.26 -6.33
N GLU A 117 7.24 10.62 -5.98
CA GLU A 117 8.40 9.74 -6.15
C GLU A 117 8.25 8.46 -5.31
N VAL A 118 7.93 8.59 -4.02
CA VAL A 118 7.80 7.44 -3.12
C VAL A 118 6.53 6.63 -3.42
N SER A 119 5.39 7.30 -3.62
CA SER A 119 4.10 6.61 -3.66
C SER A 119 3.72 6.09 -5.05
N LEU A 120 4.21 6.72 -6.12
CA LEU A 120 3.81 6.40 -7.50
C LEU A 120 5.01 5.97 -8.36
N THR A 121 6.06 6.80 -8.45
CA THR A 121 7.22 6.51 -9.32
C THR A 121 7.95 5.24 -8.86
N ALA A 122 8.12 5.05 -7.56
CA ALA A 122 8.74 3.84 -7.01
C ALA A 122 7.93 2.58 -7.36
N ALA A 123 6.61 2.62 -7.22
CA ALA A 123 5.75 1.49 -7.58
C ALA A 123 5.87 1.14 -9.08
N PHE A 124 5.88 2.14 -9.95
CA PHE A 124 6.10 1.96 -11.38
C PHE A 124 7.47 1.36 -11.69
N SER A 125 8.56 1.95 -11.17
CA SER A 125 9.93 1.55 -11.51
C SER A 125 10.25 0.15 -11.00
N ILE A 126 9.89 -0.19 -9.75
CA ILE A 126 10.10 -1.53 -9.19
C ILE A 126 9.31 -2.58 -9.99
N THR A 127 8.05 -2.29 -10.34
CA THR A 127 7.24 -3.20 -11.17
C THR A 127 7.85 -3.38 -12.54
N ARG A 128 8.24 -2.29 -13.23
CA ARG A 128 8.91 -2.32 -14.54
C ARG A 128 10.14 -3.22 -14.51
N ASP A 129 10.99 -3.02 -13.50
CA ASP A 129 12.28 -3.71 -13.41
C ASP A 129 12.14 -5.17 -12.94
N LEU A 130 10.99 -5.59 -12.40
CA LEU A 130 10.66 -6.97 -12.06
C LEU A 130 9.70 -7.64 -13.05
N THR A 131 9.29 -6.98 -14.14
CA THR A 131 8.26 -7.46 -15.08
C THR A 131 8.61 -8.82 -15.68
N ASP A 132 9.86 -9.04 -16.05
CA ASP A 132 10.30 -10.31 -16.63
C ASP A 132 10.23 -11.46 -15.63
N LEU A 133 10.48 -11.19 -14.36
CA LEU A 133 10.37 -12.16 -13.27
C LEU A 133 8.90 -12.50 -13.00
N LEU A 134 8.05 -11.48 -12.88
CA LEU A 134 6.62 -11.61 -12.66
C LEU A 134 5.95 -12.40 -13.79
N SER A 135 6.23 -12.04 -15.05
CA SER A 135 5.55 -12.61 -16.21
C SER A 135 5.92 -14.06 -16.51
N LYS A 136 7.11 -14.51 -16.11
CA LYS A 136 7.58 -15.89 -16.31
C LYS A 136 7.09 -16.87 -15.25
N ARG A 137 6.45 -16.39 -14.19
CA ARG A 137 6.10 -17.19 -13.01
C ARG A 137 4.59 -17.21 -12.78
N PRO A 138 3.88 -18.30 -13.13
CA PRO A 138 2.44 -18.43 -12.91
C PRO A 138 2.09 -18.20 -11.44
N GLY A 139 0.99 -17.46 -11.20
CA GLY A 139 0.53 -17.13 -9.85
C GLY A 139 1.05 -15.81 -9.29
N SER A 140 1.90 -15.10 -10.04
CA SER A 140 2.34 -13.74 -9.65
C SER A 140 1.16 -12.76 -9.63
N ALA A 141 1.20 -11.84 -8.64
CA ALA A 141 0.17 -10.83 -8.44
C ALA A 141 0.74 -9.54 -7.85
N ILE A 142 0.16 -8.42 -8.22
CA ILE A 142 0.50 -7.11 -7.67
C ILE A 142 -0.72 -6.51 -7.00
N VAL A 143 -0.55 -5.96 -5.79
CA VAL A 143 -1.56 -5.19 -5.09
C VAL A 143 -0.99 -3.82 -4.71
N HIS A 144 -1.65 -2.77 -5.17
CA HIS A 144 -1.33 -1.41 -4.75
C HIS A 144 -2.21 -1.00 -3.56
N VAL A 145 -1.62 -0.32 -2.59
CA VAL A 145 -2.39 0.31 -1.50
C VAL A 145 -2.65 1.77 -1.89
N SER A 146 -3.90 2.02 -2.32
CA SER A 146 -4.44 3.32 -2.63
C SER A 146 -5.05 4.00 -1.38
N SER A 147 -6.10 4.76 -1.53
CA SER A 147 -6.87 5.43 -0.49
C SER A 147 -8.22 5.86 -1.07
N ILE A 148 -9.24 6.03 -0.24
CA ILE A 148 -10.48 6.73 -0.66
C ILE A 148 -10.22 8.12 -1.21
N TYR A 149 -9.14 8.78 -0.80
CA TYR A 149 -8.74 10.09 -1.33
C TYR A 149 -8.17 10.06 -2.76
N SER A 150 -8.08 8.90 -3.39
CA SER A 150 -7.86 8.78 -4.83
C SER A 150 -9.06 9.25 -5.67
N SER A 151 -10.27 9.13 -5.11
CA SER A 151 -11.54 9.42 -5.78
C SER A 151 -12.45 10.40 -5.04
N LEU A 152 -12.20 10.62 -3.75
CA LEU A 152 -12.95 11.56 -2.92
C LEU A 152 -12.09 12.78 -2.58
N ALA A 153 -12.73 13.94 -2.56
CA ALA A 153 -12.13 15.14 -1.98
C ALA A 153 -12.11 15.03 -0.44
N PRO A 154 -11.18 15.70 0.24
CA PRO A 154 -11.22 15.80 1.70
C PRO A 154 -12.49 16.52 2.18
N ASP A 155 -13.15 15.95 3.16
CA ASP A 155 -14.20 16.63 3.90
C ASP A 155 -13.55 17.46 5.02
N TRP A 156 -13.42 18.74 4.78
CA TRP A 156 -12.73 19.65 5.70
C TRP A 156 -13.41 19.78 7.06
N SER A 157 -14.71 19.46 7.18
CA SER A 157 -15.39 19.48 8.47
C SER A 157 -14.84 18.48 9.48
N LEU A 158 -14.19 17.39 8.99
CA LEU A 158 -13.53 16.41 9.84
C LEU A 158 -12.32 17.00 10.56
N TYR A 159 -11.64 17.96 9.92
CA TYR A 159 -10.35 18.52 10.33
C TYR A 159 -10.51 19.75 11.23
N GLU A 160 -11.73 20.30 11.37
CA GLU A 160 -11.99 21.50 12.17
C GLU A 160 -11.56 21.33 13.62
N GLY A 161 -10.79 22.30 14.14
CA GLY A 161 -10.26 22.29 15.51
C GLY A 161 -9.21 21.20 15.76
N THR A 162 -8.56 20.70 14.70
CA THR A 162 -7.42 19.78 14.80
C THR A 162 -6.23 20.33 14.02
N ASP A 163 -5.02 19.80 14.32
CA ASP A 163 -3.81 20.10 13.54
C ASP A 163 -3.63 19.14 12.33
N LEU A 164 -4.63 18.32 12.04
CA LEU A 164 -4.58 17.38 10.92
C LEU A 164 -4.92 18.08 9.60
N TRP A 165 -4.25 17.66 8.54
CA TRP A 165 -4.49 18.10 7.18
C TRP A 165 -4.42 16.94 6.20
N ASN A 166 -5.04 17.13 5.03
CA ASN A 166 -4.91 16.20 3.91
C ASN A 166 -4.12 16.89 2.78
N PRO A 167 -2.85 16.49 2.55
CA PRO A 167 -2.03 17.10 1.50
C PRO A 167 -2.54 16.77 0.11
N ALA A 168 -2.54 17.75 -0.80
CA ALA A 168 -2.99 17.56 -2.18
C ALA A 168 -2.19 16.46 -2.90
N ALA A 169 -0.88 16.41 -2.67
CA ALA A 169 0.01 15.41 -3.26
C ALA A 169 -0.37 13.98 -2.90
N TYR A 170 -0.92 13.76 -1.70
CA TYR A 170 -1.35 12.42 -1.25
C TYR A 170 -2.48 11.88 -2.12
N GLY A 171 -3.58 12.61 -2.25
CA GLY A 171 -4.72 12.20 -3.07
C GLY A 171 -4.36 11.99 -4.53
N VAL A 172 -3.56 12.91 -5.10
CA VAL A 172 -3.10 12.81 -6.49
C VAL A 172 -2.20 11.59 -6.70
N ALA A 173 -1.26 11.31 -5.81
CA ALA A 173 -0.41 10.12 -5.89
C ALA A 173 -1.27 8.83 -5.84
N LYS A 174 -2.28 8.77 -4.95
CA LYS A 174 -3.16 7.61 -4.83
C LYS A 174 -4.09 7.44 -6.05
N ALA A 175 -4.57 8.53 -6.66
CA ALA A 175 -5.27 8.48 -7.94
C ALA A 175 -4.37 7.96 -9.09
N GLY A 176 -3.11 8.44 -9.12
CA GLY A 176 -2.10 7.94 -10.06
C GLY A 176 -1.83 6.44 -9.90
N VAL A 177 -1.75 5.94 -8.67
CA VAL A 177 -1.57 4.52 -8.36
C VAL A 177 -2.75 3.68 -8.87
N GLU A 178 -3.98 4.15 -8.76
CA GLU A 178 -5.13 3.43 -9.32
C GLU A 178 -5.12 3.38 -10.84
N GLN A 179 -4.74 4.46 -11.49
CA GLN A 179 -4.61 4.45 -12.95
C GLN A 179 -3.45 3.56 -13.41
N LEU A 180 -2.33 3.57 -12.68
CA LEU A 180 -1.22 2.63 -12.90
C LEU A 180 -1.68 1.17 -12.74
N THR A 181 -2.51 0.88 -11.75
CA THR A 181 -3.12 -0.45 -11.56
C THR A 181 -3.86 -0.93 -12.80
N ARG A 182 -4.74 -0.07 -13.38
CA ARG A 182 -5.52 -0.41 -14.58
C ARG A 182 -4.62 -0.60 -15.80
N TRP A 183 -3.62 0.25 -15.96
CA TRP A 183 -2.66 0.17 -17.06
C TRP A 183 -1.82 -1.12 -16.99
N LEU A 184 -1.26 -1.43 -15.81
CA LEU A 184 -0.47 -2.65 -15.60
C LEU A 184 -1.31 -3.91 -15.74
N ALA A 185 -2.56 -3.91 -15.30
CA ALA A 185 -3.46 -5.04 -15.41
C ALA A 185 -3.66 -5.48 -16.87
N THR A 186 -3.77 -4.54 -17.80
CA THR A 186 -3.89 -4.84 -19.23
C THR A 186 -2.56 -5.20 -19.86
N SER A 187 -1.47 -4.58 -19.42
CA SER A 187 -0.14 -4.76 -20.01
C SER A 187 0.53 -6.07 -19.59
N LEU A 188 0.24 -6.58 -18.37
CA LEU A 188 0.85 -7.79 -17.82
C LEU A 188 -0.05 -9.02 -17.91
N ALA A 189 -1.30 -8.88 -18.38
CA ALA A 189 -2.18 -10.00 -18.64
C ALA A 189 -1.62 -10.87 -19.80
N PRO A 190 -1.89 -12.19 -19.80
CA PRO A 190 -2.67 -12.94 -18.80
C PRO A 190 -1.83 -13.43 -17.60
N ASN A 191 -0.54 -13.11 -17.54
CA ASN A 191 0.42 -13.77 -16.66
C ASN A 191 0.37 -13.22 -15.22
N VAL A 192 0.07 -11.92 -15.05
CA VAL A 192 0.08 -11.23 -13.75
C VAL A 192 -1.25 -10.52 -13.54
N ARG A 193 -1.85 -10.72 -12.37
CA ARG A 193 -3.00 -9.93 -11.94
C ARG A 193 -2.51 -8.68 -11.19
N VAL A 194 -3.13 -7.54 -11.47
CA VAL A 194 -2.79 -6.27 -10.81
C VAL A 194 -4.07 -5.62 -10.32
N ASN A 195 -4.16 -5.40 -9.01
CA ASN A 195 -5.32 -4.78 -8.38
C ASN A 195 -4.88 -3.72 -7.34
N ALA A 196 -5.82 -2.96 -6.83
CA ALA A 196 -5.59 -2.03 -5.74
C ALA A 196 -6.61 -2.25 -4.61
N VAL A 197 -6.21 -1.88 -3.40
CA VAL A 197 -7.10 -1.69 -2.26
C VAL A 197 -7.12 -0.21 -1.92
N ALA A 198 -8.30 0.37 -1.72
CA ALA A 198 -8.48 1.78 -1.33
C ALA A 198 -9.08 1.84 0.10
N PRO A 199 -8.24 1.91 1.13
CA PRO A 199 -8.71 2.01 2.51
C PRO A 199 -9.38 3.35 2.78
N GLY A 200 -10.40 3.32 3.67
CA GLY A 200 -10.88 4.48 4.39
C GLY A 200 -9.97 4.88 5.54
N GLY A 201 -10.48 5.70 6.45
CA GLY A 201 -9.75 6.12 7.65
C GLY A 201 -9.48 4.95 8.59
N LEU A 202 -8.21 4.71 8.88
CA LEU A 202 -7.76 3.73 9.87
C LEU A 202 -7.50 4.42 11.21
N LYS A 203 -7.95 3.82 12.32
CA LYS A 203 -7.82 4.39 13.66
C LYS A 203 -6.39 4.25 14.18
N ARG A 204 -5.67 5.38 14.33
CA ARG A 204 -4.24 5.42 14.68
C ARG A 204 -3.89 6.55 15.64
N GLY A 205 -4.77 6.85 16.59
CA GLY A 205 -4.51 7.91 17.59
C GLY A 205 -4.85 9.32 17.12
N GLN A 206 -5.71 9.48 16.12
CA GLN A 206 -6.28 10.77 15.73
C GLN A 206 -7.03 11.40 16.92
N PRO A 207 -7.14 12.75 16.98
CA PRO A 207 -7.93 13.44 17.98
C PRO A 207 -9.36 12.89 18.06
N GLN A 208 -9.89 12.77 19.29
CA GLN A 208 -11.21 12.16 19.51
C GLN A 208 -12.32 12.86 18.71
N SER A 209 -12.26 14.19 18.59
CA SER A 209 -13.21 14.97 17.79
C SER A 209 -13.19 14.62 16.29
N PHE A 210 -12.03 14.28 15.74
CA PHE A 210 -11.92 13.79 14.37
C PHE A 210 -12.55 12.40 14.26
N VAL A 211 -12.21 11.48 15.19
CA VAL A 211 -12.73 10.11 15.20
C VAL A 211 -14.27 10.12 15.23
N GLU A 212 -14.87 10.87 16.15
CA GLU A 212 -16.33 10.95 16.30
C GLU A 212 -17.01 11.47 15.03
N ARG A 213 -16.47 12.53 14.41
CA ARG A 213 -17.00 13.08 13.16
C ARG A 213 -16.85 12.11 12.00
N TYR A 214 -15.73 11.38 11.93
CA TYR A 214 -15.50 10.38 10.91
C TYR A 214 -16.46 9.20 11.07
N GLU A 215 -16.54 8.62 12.27
CA GLU A 215 -17.39 7.46 12.59
C GLU A 215 -18.89 7.76 12.36
N ALA A 216 -19.32 9.00 12.61
CA ALA A 216 -20.69 9.44 12.33
C ALA A 216 -21.07 9.40 10.83
N LYS A 217 -20.09 9.41 9.93
CA LYS A 217 -20.28 9.33 8.46
C LYS A 217 -20.09 7.92 7.91
N VAL A 218 -19.60 6.98 8.72
CA VAL A 218 -19.35 5.61 8.27
C VAL A 218 -20.57 4.74 8.53
N PRO A 219 -21.22 4.16 7.51
CA PRO A 219 -22.36 3.27 7.70
C PRO A 219 -22.11 2.10 8.67
N LEU A 220 -20.88 1.56 8.71
CA LEU A 220 -20.50 0.53 9.69
C LEU A 220 -20.18 1.09 11.09
N GLY A 221 -20.30 2.40 11.33
CA GLY A 221 -20.25 3.06 12.64
C GLY A 221 -18.86 3.08 13.29
N ARG A 222 -17.78 2.79 12.56
CA ARG A 222 -16.42 2.80 13.10
C ARG A 222 -15.37 3.14 12.03
N MET A 223 -14.25 3.64 12.45
CA MET A 223 -13.04 3.64 11.62
C MET A 223 -12.53 2.21 11.39
N GLY A 224 -11.79 2.02 10.29
CA GLY A 224 -11.14 0.75 9.98
C GLY A 224 -9.94 0.47 10.89
N THR A 225 -9.48 -0.78 10.81
CA THR A 225 -8.25 -1.28 11.42
C THR A 225 -7.34 -1.83 10.32
N GLU A 226 -6.08 -2.08 10.63
CA GLU A 226 -5.15 -2.72 9.70
C GLU A 226 -5.68 -4.08 9.22
N THR A 227 -6.28 -4.87 10.09
CA THR A 227 -6.85 -6.19 9.76
C THR A 227 -7.94 -6.10 8.68
N ASP A 228 -8.82 -5.10 8.76
CA ASP A 228 -9.88 -4.90 7.74
C ASP A 228 -9.29 -4.76 6.32
N VAL A 229 -8.10 -4.16 6.22
CA VAL A 229 -7.41 -3.94 4.94
C VAL A 229 -6.56 -5.14 4.54
N VAL A 230 -5.86 -5.74 5.50
CA VAL A 230 -4.98 -6.91 5.28
C VAL A 230 -5.75 -8.06 4.63
N ASP A 231 -6.95 -8.40 5.13
CA ASP A 231 -7.78 -9.47 4.57
C ASP A 231 -8.11 -9.24 3.09
N SER A 232 -8.37 -7.99 2.72
CA SER A 232 -8.62 -7.59 1.33
C SER A 232 -7.38 -7.72 0.45
N ILE A 233 -6.20 -7.37 0.97
CA ILE A 233 -4.92 -7.54 0.27
C ILE A 233 -4.63 -9.03 0.08
N LEU A 234 -4.80 -9.85 1.11
CA LEU A 234 -4.61 -11.30 1.02
C LEU A 234 -5.55 -11.93 0.00
N PHE A 235 -6.83 -11.54 -0.05
CA PHE A 235 -7.75 -11.98 -1.08
C PHE A 235 -7.22 -11.65 -2.49
N LEU A 236 -6.79 -10.42 -2.73
CA LEU A 236 -6.31 -9.98 -4.04
C LEU A 236 -4.98 -10.62 -4.44
N LEU A 237 -4.10 -10.96 -3.51
CA LEU A 237 -2.88 -11.71 -3.77
C LEU A 237 -3.16 -13.17 -4.10
N SER A 238 -4.16 -13.77 -3.47
CA SER A 238 -4.42 -15.22 -3.53
C SER A 238 -5.08 -15.69 -4.81
N THR A 239 -5.10 -16.99 -5.01
CA THR A 239 -5.84 -17.67 -6.11
C THR A 239 -7.36 -17.52 -6.00
N GLN A 240 -7.90 -17.04 -4.87
CA GLN A 240 -9.34 -16.77 -4.73
C GLN A 240 -9.81 -15.66 -5.65
N SER A 241 -8.93 -14.71 -5.98
CA SER A 241 -9.18 -13.63 -6.92
C SER A 241 -8.66 -13.90 -8.34
N ALA A 242 -8.60 -15.17 -8.77
CA ALA A 242 -8.01 -15.57 -10.06
C ALA A 242 -8.67 -14.92 -11.29
N TYR A 243 -9.89 -14.42 -11.19
CA TYR A 243 -10.61 -13.72 -12.26
C TYR A 243 -10.80 -12.23 -11.96
N VAL A 244 -9.96 -11.66 -11.07
CA VAL A 244 -9.99 -10.25 -10.67
C VAL A 244 -8.67 -9.60 -11.06
N THR A 245 -8.73 -8.64 -11.98
CA THR A 245 -7.58 -7.80 -12.36
C THR A 245 -8.05 -6.40 -12.78
N GLY A 246 -7.25 -5.38 -12.57
CA GLY A 246 -7.55 -3.98 -12.87
C GLY A 246 -8.57 -3.33 -11.92
N GLN A 247 -8.92 -3.99 -10.81
CA GLN A 247 -9.94 -3.51 -9.89
C GLN A 247 -9.34 -2.72 -8.73
N VAL A 248 -10.14 -1.77 -8.23
CA VAL A 248 -9.89 -1.06 -6.98
C VAL A 248 -10.96 -1.51 -5.98
N LEU A 249 -10.53 -2.23 -4.94
CA LEU A 249 -11.42 -2.67 -3.87
C LEU A 249 -11.42 -1.61 -2.77
N VAL A 250 -12.54 -0.89 -2.64
CA VAL A 250 -12.72 0.09 -1.57
C VAL A 250 -13.04 -0.62 -0.25
N VAL A 251 -12.29 -0.28 0.81
CA VAL A 251 -12.43 -0.86 2.15
C VAL A 251 -12.54 0.29 3.15
N ASP A 252 -13.72 0.88 3.25
CA ASP A 252 -13.96 2.14 3.95
C ASP A 252 -15.17 2.13 4.90
N GLY A 253 -15.79 0.97 5.11
CA GLY A 253 -16.99 0.84 5.92
C GLY A 253 -18.23 1.54 5.33
N GLY A 254 -18.18 1.92 4.07
CA GLY A 254 -19.24 2.63 3.36
C GLY A 254 -19.13 4.16 3.43
N TYR A 255 -18.02 4.71 3.93
CA TYR A 255 -17.80 6.15 4.03
C TYR A 255 -18.00 6.89 2.70
N GLY A 256 -17.55 6.32 1.60
CA GLY A 256 -17.68 6.92 0.26
C GLY A 256 -19.09 6.90 -0.33
N LEU A 257 -20.06 6.33 0.36
CA LEU A 257 -21.49 6.27 -0.05
C LEU A 257 -22.36 7.30 0.68
N ALA A 258 -21.84 7.93 1.72
CA ALA A 258 -22.56 8.85 2.60
C ALA A 258 -22.43 10.32 2.19
#